data_e12beea1d95e154cffb9e8dd608da41c
#
_entry.id   e12beea1d95e154cffb9e8dd608da41c
#
_cell.length_a   1.000
_cell.length_b   1.000
_cell.length_c   1.000
_cell.angle_alpha   90.00
_cell.angle_beta   90.00
_cell.angle_gamma   90.00
#
_symmetry.space_group_name_H-M   'P 1'
#
loop_
_entity.id
_entity.type
_entity.pdbx_description
1 polymer ?
#
loop_
_entity_poly.entity_id
_entity_poly.type
_entity_poly.pdbx_seq_one_letter_code
_entity_poly.pdbx_strand_id
1 'polypeptide(L)'
;MQERIEQIKNIVENWMHSDFHSPATDSEISEFEEKMKVKIPESYKEFLRCSNGAELFGGDAILFSVNASDKCKINYDFSEGKVPKELLIIGFYNSCHICYDARYGSFFFYEYEDYDSIKEECLEFSDFYEVLDYIIDIAIN
;
A
#
# COMPACT_ATOMS: atom_id res chain seq x y z
N MET A 1 10.44 2.97 -10.20
CA MET A 1 9.13 2.33 -9.94
C MET A 1 8.73 1.33 -11.04
N GLN A 2 8.85 1.72 -12.30
CA GLN A 2 8.47 0.86 -13.41
C GLN A 2 9.23 -0.47 -13.42
N GLU A 3 10.51 -0.44 -13.06
CA GLU A 3 11.32 -1.67 -13.00
C GLU A 3 10.75 -2.67 -11.99
N ARG A 4 10.28 -2.18 -10.86
CA ARG A 4 9.69 -3.05 -9.83
C ARG A 4 8.37 -3.63 -10.28
N ILE A 5 7.56 -2.85 -10.97
CA ILE A 5 6.29 -3.32 -11.52
C ILE A 5 6.54 -4.42 -12.56
N GLU A 6 7.52 -4.23 -13.44
CA GLU A 6 7.87 -5.24 -14.42
C GLU A 6 8.42 -6.50 -13.76
N GLN A 7 9.20 -6.35 -12.71
CA GLN A 7 9.70 -7.48 -11.94
C GLN A 7 8.55 -8.29 -11.34
N ILE A 8 7.58 -7.61 -10.77
CA ILE A 8 6.38 -8.27 -10.21
C ILE A 8 5.60 -8.99 -11.30
N LYS A 9 5.40 -8.36 -12.45
CA LYS A 9 4.67 -8.96 -13.58
C LYS A 9 5.31 -10.24 -14.08
N ASN A 10 6.63 -10.36 -13.95
CA ASN A 10 7.36 -11.53 -14.39
C ASN A 10 7.31 -12.70 -13.40
N ILE A 11 6.80 -12.49 -12.21
CA ILE A 11 6.62 -13.56 -11.23
C ILE A 11 5.24 -14.19 -11.46
N VAL A 12 5.21 -15.30 -12.18
CA VAL A 12 3.95 -15.93 -12.62
C VAL A 12 3.84 -17.39 -12.21
N GLU A 13 4.70 -17.87 -11.32
CA GLU A 13 4.70 -19.27 -10.91
C GLU A 13 3.62 -19.57 -9.89
N ASN A 14 3.01 -20.76 -10.00
CA ASN A 14 2.10 -21.33 -9.00
C ASN A 14 0.94 -20.41 -8.59
N TRP A 15 0.20 -19.87 -9.57
CA TRP A 15 -0.95 -19.00 -9.32
C TRP A 15 -0.59 -17.62 -8.79
N MET A 16 0.69 -17.23 -8.88
CA MET A 16 1.18 -15.97 -8.33
C MET A 16 1.10 -14.79 -9.31
N HIS A 17 0.15 -14.82 -10.23
CA HIS A 17 -0.03 -13.70 -11.14
C HIS A 17 -0.47 -12.44 -10.38
N SER A 18 -0.14 -11.29 -10.93
CA SER A 18 -0.49 -10.00 -10.33
C SER A 18 -1.35 -9.20 -11.30
N ASP A 19 -2.35 -8.52 -10.78
CA ASP A 19 -3.24 -7.65 -11.53
C ASP A 19 -2.98 -6.20 -11.16
N PHE A 20 -2.60 -5.41 -12.17
CA PHE A 20 -2.39 -3.97 -12.00
C PHE A 20 -3.58 -3.22 -12.57
N HIS A 21 -3.85 -2.04 -12.00
CA HIS A 21 -4.97 -1.21 -12.41
C HIS A 21 -4.51 -0.08 -13.31
N SER A 22 -5.46 0.66 -13.88
CA SER A 22 -5.15 1.87 -14.63
C SER A 22 -4.45 2.89 -13.72
N PRO A 23 -3.55 3.72 -14.28
CA PRO A 23 -2.87 4.73 -13.47
C PRO A 23 -3.83 5.72 -12.82
N ALA A 24 -3.50 6.17 -11.62
CA ALA A 24 -4.19 7.29 -11.00
C ALA A 24 -3.67 8.58 -11.62
N THR A 25 -4.57 9.56 -11.80
CA THR A 25 -4.17 10.88 -12.24
C THR A 25 -3.69 11.71 -11.05
N ASP A 26 -2.91 12.75 -11.31
CA ASP A 26 -2.48 13.66 -10.25
C ASP A 26 -3.66 14.34 -9.58
N SER A 27 -4.72 14.60 -10.33
CA SER A 27 -5.96 15.19 -9.80
C SER A 27 -6.62 14.24 -8.80
N GLU A 28 -6.69 12.95 -9.15
CA GLU A 28 -7.26 11.94 -8.25
C GLU A 28 -6.46 11.79 -6.97
N ILE A 29 -5.13 11.82 -7.08
CA ILE A 29 -4.25 11.75 -5.91
C ILE A 29 -4.44 12.98 -5.02
N SER A 30 -4.51 14.18 -5.62
CA SER A 30 -4.71 15.41 -4.87
C SER A 30 -6.06 15.45 -4.16
N GLU A 31 -7.11 15.01 -4.83
CA GLU A 31 -8.44 14.93 -4.23
C GLU A 31 -8.46 13.99 -3.03
N PHE A 32 -7.76 12.86 -3.16
CA PHE A 32 -7.63 11.91 -2.07
C PHE A 32 -6.89 12.53 -0.88
N GLU A 33 -5.77 13.24 -1.15
CA GLU A 33 -5.01 13.89 -0.08
C GLU A 33 -5.85 14.94 0.65
N GLU A 34 -6.66 15.70 -0.07
CA GLU A 34 -7.56 16.68 0.54
C GLU A 34 -8.62 16.00 1.41
N LYS A 35 -9.22 14.96 0.89
CA LYS A 35 -10.27 14.22 1.59
C LYS A 35 -9.75 13.60 2.88
N MET A 36 -8.59 12.99 2.82
CA MET A 36 -7.99 12.28 3.96
C MET A 36 -7.19 13.20 4.88
N LYS A 37 -6.88 14.41 4.42
CA LYS A 37 -6.05 15.39 5.15
C LYS A 37 -4.67 14.84 5.50
N VAL A 38 -4.11 14.05 4.59
CA VAL A 38 -2.78 13.46 4.74
C VAL A 38 -2.05 13.61 3.41
N LYS A 39 -0.77 13.98 3.47
CA LYS A 39 0.07 14.06 2.28
C LYS A 39 0.72 12.72 2.04
N ILE A 40 0.55 12.20 0.83
CA ILE A 40 1.14 10.93 0.43
C ILE A 40 2.60 11.15 0.04
N PRO A 41 3.54 10.30 0.48
CA PRO A 41 4.94 10.40 0.06
C PRO A 41 5.10 10.22 -1.45
N GLU A 42 6.11 10.86 -2.02
CA GLU A 42 6.35 10.81 -3.46
C GLU A 42 6.57 9.39 -3.98
N SER A 43 7.24 8.53 -3.21
CA SER A 43 7.47 7.14 -3.61
C SER A 43 6.15 6.38 -3.82
N TYR A 44 5.15 6.63 -2.99
CA TYR A 44 3.85 6.00 -3.15
C TYR A 44 3.06 6.62 -4.31
N LYS A 45 3.19 7.95 -4.50
CA LYS A 45 2.57 8.62 -5.65
C LYS A 45 3.11 8.06 -6.97
N GLU A 46 4.40 7.78 -7.04
CA GLU A 46 4.99 7.17 -8.24
C GLU A 46 4.35 5.82 -8.56
N PHE A 47 4.10 5.01 -7.53
CA PHE A 47 3.39 3.76 -7.72
C PHE A 47 1.97 4.00 -8.25
N LEU A 48 1.24 4.90 -7.61
CA LEU A 48 -0.14 5.20 -8.01
C LEU A 48 -0.23 5.73 -9.45
N ARG A 49 0.77 6.48 -9.89
CA ARG A 49 0.83 6.97 -11.27
C ARG A 49 1.09 5.87 -12.28
N CYS A 50 1.60 4.73 -11.82
CA CYS A 50 1.78 3.54 -12.67
C CYS A 50 0.57 2.62 -12.55
N SER A 51 -0.01 2.51 -11.36
CA SER A 51 -1.14 1.62 -11.10
C SER A 51 -1.90 2.12 -9.89
N ASN A 52 -3.18 2.38 -10.06
CA ASN A 52 -4.04 2.85 -8.98
C ASN A 52 -4.51 1.67 -8.14
N GLY A 53 -3.60 1.14 -7.32
CA GLY A 53 -3.81 -0.07 -6.58
C GLY A 53 -3.38 -1.31 -7.37
N ALA A 54 -3.39 -2.46 -6.74
CA ALA A 54 -3.03 -3.72 -7.38
C ALA A 54 -3.39 -4.90 -6.50
N GLU A 55 -3.57 -6.06 -7.14
CA GLU A 55 -3.64 -7.34 -6.44
C GLU A 55 -2.39 -8.11 -6.84
N LEU A 56 -1.50 -8.37 -5.90
CA LEU A 56 -0.21 -8.96 -6.17
C LEU A 56 -0.15 -10.42 -5.73
N PHE A 57 0.50 -11.23 -6.56
CA PHE A 57 0.82 -12.62 -6.22
C PHE A 57 -0.41 -13.43 -5.81
N GLY A 58 -1.45 -13.40 -6.64
CA GLY A 58 -2.66 -14.16 -6.40
C GLY A 58 -3.49 -13.65 -5.24
N GLY A 59 -3.24 -12.42 -4.78
CA GLY A 59 -3.97 -11.83 -3.67
C GLY A 59 -3.21 -11.85 -2.34
N ASP A 60 -1.97 -12.33 -2.33
CA ASP A 60 -1.15 -12.32 -1.11
C ASP A 60 -0.89 -10.90 -0.62
N ALA A 61 -0.79 -9.96 -1.54
CA ALA A 61 -0.70 -8.54 -1.21
C ALA A 61 -1.76 -7.79 -2.01
N ILE A 62 -2.49 -6.92 -1.35
CA ILE A 62 -3.50 -6.07 -1.97
C ILE A 62 -3.15 -4.63 -1.66
N LEU A 63 -3.00 -3.82 -2.72
CA LEU A 63 -2.73 -2.39 -2.58
C LEU A 63 -3.98 -1.65 -3.04
N PHE A 64 -4.47 -0.76 -2.19
CA PHE A 64 -5.73 -0.06 -2.43
C PHE A 64 -5.58 1.11 -3.38
N SER A 65 -6.64 1.40 -4.12
CA SER A 65 -6.71 2.58 -4.99
C SER A 65 -7.11 3.82 -4.19
N VAL A 66 -6.85 4.99 -4.78
CA VAL A 66 -7.32 6.25 -4.19
C VAL A 66 -8.76 6.57 -4.57
N ASN A 67 -9.38 5.74 -5.41
CA ASN A 67 -10.75 5.96 -5.88
C ASN A 67 -11.70 4.97 -5.23
N ALA A 68 -12.91 5.44 -4.92
CA ALA A 68 -13.95 4.60 -4.34
C ALA A 68 -14.57 3.63 -5.34
N SER A 69 -14.34 3.83 -6.64
CA SER A 69 -14.96 3.01 -7.70
C SER A 69 -14.22 1.72 -8.01
N ASP A 70 -12.98 1.57 -7.56
CA ASP A 70 -12.19 0.39 -7.85
C ASP A 70 -12.42 -0.73 -6.85
N LYS A 71 -12.03 -1.95 -7.24
CA LYS A 71 -12.14 -3.11 -6.37
C LYS A 71 -11.28 -2.99 -5.11
N CYS A 72 -10.04 -2.50 -5.31
CA CYS A 72 -9.14 -2.21 -4.21
C CYS A 72 -9.20 -0.71 -3.96
N LYS A 73 -9.51 -0.32 -2.76
CA LYS A 73 -9.62 1.10 -2.40
C LYS A 73 -9.09 1.31 -0.99
N ILE A 74 -8.59 2.49 -0.75
CA ILE A 74 -8.17 2.87 0.59
C ILE A 74 -9.43 3.02 1.41
N ASN A 75 -9.53 2.23 2.45
CA ASN A 75 -10.72 2.19 3.27
C ASN A 75 -10.33 2.36 4.74
N TYR A 76 -10.48 3.57 5.22
CA TYR A 76 -10.18 3.90 6.60
C TYR A 76 -11.34 3.57 7.55
N ASP A 77 -12.47 3.13 7.02
CA ASP A 77 -13.63 2.79 7.83
C ASP A 77 -13.55 1.41 8.46
N PHE A 78 -12.53 0.63 8.11
CA PHE A 78 -12.34 -0.71 8.66
C PHE A 78 -12.34 -0.75 10.17
N SER A 79 -11.92 0.31 10.81
CA SER A 79 -11.70 0.33 12.25
C SER A 79 -12.75 1.11 13.03
N GLU A 80 -13.75 1.67 12.36
CA GLU A 80 -14.80 2.45 13.00
C GLU A 80 -14.27 3.55 13.92
N GLY A 81 -13.25 4.27 13.46
CA GLY A 81 -12.66 5.37 14.21
C GLY A 81 -11.55 4.97 15.20
N LYS A 82 -11.16 3.70 15.22
CA LYS A 82 -10.05 3.24 16.06
C LYS A 82 -8.68 3.52 15.45
N VAL A 83 -8.63 3.83 14.16
CA VAL A 83 -7.37 4.15 13.46
C VAL A 83 -7.03 5.60 13.72
N PRO A 84 -5.77 5.91 14.13
CA PRO A 84 -5.34 7.29 14.26
C PRO A 84 -5.54 8.05 12.94
N LYS A 85 -5.91 9.33 13.02
CA LYS A 85 -6.20 10.13 11.84
C LYS A 85 -4.99 10.34 10.93
N GLU A 86 -3.79 10.19 11.46
CA GLU A 86 -2.53 10.34 10.72
C GLU A 86 -2.12 9.07 9.98
N LEU A 87 -2.89 8.00 10.14
CA LEU A 87 -2.57 6.70 9.56
C LEU A 87 -3.40 6.44 8.31
N LEU A 88 -2.73 6.13 7.21
CA LEU A 88 -3.40 5.66 6.00
C LEU A 88 -3.17 4.16 5.87
N ILE A 89 -4.26 3.40 5.86
CA ILE A 89 -4.19 1.97 5.53
C ILE A 89 -4.22 1.88 4.01
N ILE A 90 -3.11 1.46 3.40
CA ILE A 90 -2.97 1.43 1.95
C ILE A 90 -3.06 0.03 1.37
N GLY A 91 -3.12 -0.98 2.20
CA GLY A 91 -3.25 -2.35 1.70
C GLY A 91 -3.11 -3.39 2.78
N PHE A 92 -2.99 -4.64 2.32
CA PHE A 92 -2.78 -5.81 3.15
C PHE A 92 -1.61 -6.61 2.62
N TYR A 93 -0.90 -7.26 3.54
CA TYR A 93 0.07 -8.30 3.20
C TYR A 93 0.06 -9.33 4.33
N ASN A 94 -0.26 -10.58 3.98
CA ASN A 94 -0.49 -11.63 4.98
C ASN A 94 -1.56 -11.17 5.99
N SER A 95 -1.29 -11.24 7.27
CA SER A 95 -2.23 -10.78 8.31
C SER A 95 -1.98 -9.35 8.75
N CYS A 96 -1.15 -8.61 8.01
CA CYS A 96 -0.78 -7.25 8.39
C CYS A 96 -1.44 -6.22 7.48
N HIS A 97 -1.75 -5.07 8.05
CA HIS A 97 -2.09 -3.90 7.25
C HIS A 97 -0.82 -3.20 6.81
N ILE A 98 -0.75 -2.84 5.54
CA ILE A 98 0.33 -1.97 5.04
C ILE A 98 -0.16 -0.55 5.23
N CYS A 99 0.60 0.24 5.98
CA CYS A 99 0.18 1.59 6.35
C CYS A 99 1.26 2.62 6.08
N TYR A 100 0.83 3.82 5.68
CA TYR A 100 1.68 5.00 5.79
C TYR A 100 1.29 5.74 7.05
N ASP A 101 2.24 5.93 7.95
CA ASP A 101 1.99 6.59 9.22
C ASP A 101 2.63 7.97 9.22
N ALA A 102 1.80 9.01 9.06
CA ALA A 102 2.28 10.38 8.98
C ALA A 102 2.88 10.87 10.30
N ARG A 103 2.61 10.18 11.42
CA ARG A 103 3.23 10.53 12.71
C ARG A 103 4.74 10.32 12.67
N TYR A 104 5.20 9.36 11.86
CA TYR A 104 6.61 8.97 11.79
C TYR A 104 7.22 9.19 10.41
N GLY A 105 6.39 9.49 9.41
CA GLY A 105 6.85 9.68 8.03
C GLY A 105 7.36 8.40 7.37
N SER A 106 6.88 7.24 7.81
CA SER A 106 7.35 5.93 7.36
C SER A 106 6.19 5.02 7.04
N PHE A 107 6.49 3.93 6.32
CA PHE A 107 5.54 2.85 6.09
C PHE A 107 5.78 1.75 7.11
N PHE A 108 4.68 1.14 7.55
CA PHE A 108 4.73 0.07 8.55
C PHE A 108 3.81 -1.07 8.14
N PHE A 109 4.20 -2.28 8.54
CA PHE A 109 3.31 -3.43 8.50
C PHE A 109 2.81 -3.62 9.92
N TYR A 110 1.59 -3.16 10.18
CA TYR A 110 0.96 -3.31 11.48
C TYR A 110 0.10 -4.57 11.52
N GLU A 111 0.25 -5.34 12.56
CA GLU A 111 -0.70 -6.39 12.85
C GLU A 111 -2.03 -5.75 13.26
N TYR A 112 -3.08 -6.51 13.13
CA TYR A 112 -4.43 -6.04 13.36
C TYR A 112 -4.55 -5.28 14.69
N GLU A 113 -5.04 -4.05 14.63
CA GLU A 113 -5.29 -3.17 15.79
C GLU A 113 -4.07 -2.64 16.55
N ASP A 114 -2.86 -2.86 16.06
CA ASP A 114 -1.64 -2.37 16.71
C ASP A 114 -1.20 -1.00 16.21
N TYR A 115 -2.16 -0.12 15.91
CA TYR A 115 -1.86 1.19 15.30
C TYR A 115 -1.35 2.23 16.28
N ASP A 116 -1.58 2.05 17.57
CA ASP A 116 -1.30 3.08 18.57
C ASP A 116 0.18 3.22 18.92
N SER A 117 0.95 2.17 18.73
CA SER A 117 2.37 2.19 19.09
C SER A 117 3.19 1.36 18.10
N ILE A 118 4.44 1.80 17.89
CA ILE A 118 5.41 1.02 17.15
C ILE A 118 5.98 -0.01 18.13
N LYS A 119 5.93 -1.27 17.74
CA LYS A 119 6.57 -2.34 18.50
C LYS A 119 7.91 -2.66 17.85
N GLU A 120 8.83 -3.20 18.62
CA GLU A 120 10.16 -3.57 18.08
C GLU A 120 10.06 -4.54 16.91
N GLU A 121 9.08 -5.40 16.91
CA GLU A 121 8.87 -6.38 15.84
C GLU A 121 8.11 -5.83 14.63
N CYS A 122 7.65 -4.58 14.67
CA CYS A 122 7.01 -3.97 13.50
C CYS A 122 8.02 -3.71 12.41
N LEU A 123 7.67 -4.08 11.16
CA LEU A 123 8.50 -3.76 10.02
C LEU A 123 8.28 -2.32 9.63
N GLU A 124 9.36 -1.57 9.55
CA GLU A 124 9.34 -0.17 9.15
C GLU A 124 10.13 0.00 7.84
N PHE A 125 9.58 0.82 6.94
CA PHE A 125 10.20 1.12 5.65
C PHE A 125 10.20 2.62 5.43
N SER A 126 11.34 3.14 4.96
CA SER A 126 11.51 4.58 4.77
C SER A 126 10.72 5.12 3.59
N ASP A 127 10.49 4.29 2.57
CA ASP A 127 9.73 4.69 1.40
C ASP A 127 8.99 3.48 0.80
N PHE A 128 8.18 3.74 -0.20
CA PHE A 128 7.37 2.69 -0.81
C PHE A 128 8.20 1.75 -1.68
N TYR A 129 9.36 2.17 -2.15
CA TYR A 129 10.26 1.27 -2.87
C TYR A 129 10.69 0.12 -1.99
N GLU A 130 11.04 0.42 -0.74
CA GLU A 130 11.43 -0.62 0.22
C GLU A 130 10.28 -1.59 0.53
N VAL A 131 9.05 -1.07 0.59
CA VAL A 131 7.87 -1.93 0.79
C VAL A 131 7.76 -2.94 -0.35
N LEU A 132 7.86 -2.47 -1.59
CA LEU A 132 7.78 -3.34 -2.76
C LEU A 132 8.94 -4.32 -2.81
N ASP A 133 10.15 -3.87 -2.52
CA ASP A 133 11.33 -4.73 -2.52
C ASP A 133 11.17 -5.87 -1.51
N TYR A 134 10.63 -5.57 -0.33
CA TYR A 134 10.38 -6.59 0.69
C TYR A 134 9.38 -7.64 0.19
N ILE A 135 8.27 -7.20 -0.40
CA ILE A 135 7.25 -8.10 -0.91
C ILE A 135 7.80 -8.95 -2.06
N ILE A 136 8.56 -8.34 -2.96
CA ILE A 136 9.20 -9.04 -4.08
C ILE A 136 10.16 -10.10 -3.56
N ASP A 137 11.00 -9.75 -2.60
CA ASP A 137 11.99 -10.68 -2.03
C ASP A 137 11.32 -11.94 -1.47
N ILE A 138 10.22 -11.78 -0.76
CA ILE A 138 9.49 -12.93 -0.22
C ILE A 138 8.88 -13.75 -1.35
N ALA A 139 8.37 -13.12 -2.38
CA ALA A 139 7.73 -13.81 -3.49
C ALA A 139 8.70 -14.69 -4.29
N ILE A 140 9.97 -14.29 -4.40
CA ILE A 140 10.96 -15.05 -5.17
C ILE A 140 11.78 -16.02 -4.32
N ASN A 141 11.64 -15.99 -3.03
CA ASN A 141 12.31 -16.91 -2.11
C ASN A 141 11.30 -17.88 -1.48
#